data_6885f3749ff23f3f66575f2e17324d52
#
_entry.id   6885f3749ff23f3f66575f2e17324d52
#
_cell.length_a   1.000
_cell.length_b   1.000
_cell.length_c   1.000
_cell.angle_alpha   90.00
_cell.angle_beta   90.00
_cell.angle_gamma   90.00
#
_symmetry.space_group_name_H-M   'P 1'
#
loop_
_entity.id
_entity.type
_entity.pdbx_description
1 polymer ?
#
loop_
_entity_poly.entity_id
_entity_poly.type
_entity_poly.pdbx_seq_one_letter_code
_entity_poly.pdbx_strand_id
1 'polypeptide(L)'
;MKEILAKNLLILASAGSGKTYQLGNRVIGKIGKEGVDPERIVALTFTRKAAGEFADSLLTKLAKGSLDPREAKSVCEDISASIDLPAVLEKVIRALPQLQFTTLDGFFSRIVRGFQYELGLTGGTFDLLEGERLKMAQEEILKSVLRDGFRQREEFFHAFRKTSLGRGQQGVQRSLEEFVETWHRIWKSGNQKEAFGNSIVFANLPQKDDWFNQKDGLIAALRDDSQGKVWGGMLDNFRDHVVGKSLAMNAFGKRLLDVLEEPGPVEVKEGRKMLTISLEQWKLWQQLFRLAIGCELSSAVLKTEAIGELMKQVDYEHREQLRKRGLLSFEDVKTLLGEWSQSEEARVRRELIDYRLDGQYDHWLLDEFQDTSRAEWCGLEPLIDEAVSDPEGSFFVVGDRKQGIYAWRGGDVSLFDDVLDRYKGGMMIEPMDVSWRSCPAVLELVNAVCGNIGLIKDLFGKTVSEKWEWKDHGSAKPDITGEAKVIEVSKDEEESVLVSELRRLSIGDL
;
A
#
# COMPACT_ATOMS: atom_id res chain seq x y z
N MET A 1 0.18 -13.59 -27.96
CA MET A 1 -1.00 -13.49 -27.10
C MET A 1 -2.21 -13.37 -28.02
N LYS A 2 -3.11 -14.35 -27.98
CA LYS A 2 -4.21 -14.40 -28.99
C LYS A 2 -5.32 -13.36 -28.76
N GLU A 3 -5.36 -12.71 -27.61
CA GLU A 3 -6.51 -11.89 -27.19
C GLU A 3 -6.11 -10.51 -26.62
N ILE A 4 -4.95 -10.00 -27.07
CA ILE A 4 -4.46 -8.68 -26.62
C ILE A 4 -5.46 -7.54 -26.91
N LEU A 5 -6.40 -7.73 -27.83
CA LEU A 5 -7.45 -6.78 -28.17
C LEU A 5 -8.81 -7.08 -27.52
N ALA A 6 -8.88 -8.03 -26.58
CA ALA A 6 -10.10 -8.22 -25.79
C ALA A 6 -10.57 -6.88 -25.18
N LYS A 7 -11.87 -6.65 -25.10
CA LYS A 7 -12.43 -5.38 -24.62
C LYS A 7 -11.83 -5.00 -23.25
N ASN A 8 -11.96 -5.89 -22.27
CA ASN A 8 -11.37 -5.70 -20.94
C ASN A 8 -10.42 -6.86 -20.66
N LEU A 9 -9.17 -6.56 -20.34
CA LEU A 9 -8.11 -7.54 -20.16
C LEU A 9 -7.24 -7.21 -18.96
N LEU A 10 -7.11 -8.16 -18.04
CA LEU A 10 -6.17 -8.12 -16.93
C LEU A 10 -5.03 -9.09 -17.20
N ILE A 11 -3.80 -8.60 -17.22
CA ILE A 11 -2.60 -9.42 -17.32
C ILE A 11 -1.93 -9.54 -15.97
N LEU A 12 -1.86 -10.76 -15.44
CA LEU A 12 -1.06 -11.08 -14.27
C LEU A 12 0.33 -11.50 -14.73
N ALA A 13 1.26 -10.55 -14.70
CA ALA A 13 2.55 -10.66 -15.37
C ALA A 13 3.71 -10.71 -14.38
N SER A 14 4.47 -11.79 -14.40
CA SER A 14 5.68 -11.93 -13.60
C SER A 14 6.81 -10.99 -14.06
N ALA A 15 7.86 -10.85 -13.23
CA ALA A 15 9.02 -10.02 -13.56
C ALA A 15 9.69 -10.45 -14.88
N GLY A 16 9.91 -9.47 -15.76
CA GLY A 16 10.55 -9.73 -17.05
C GLY A 16 9.73 -10.47 -18.10
N SER A 17 8.42 -10.68 -17.86
CA SER A 17 7.52 -11.37 -18.80
C SER A 17 7.12 -10.54 -20.01
N GLY A 18 7.50 -9.27 -20.09
CA GLY A 18 7.20 -8.41 -21.23
C GLY A 18 5.95 -7.55 -21.07
N LYS A 19 5.62 -7.10 -19.84
CA LYS A 19 4.48 -6.21 -19.55
C LYS A 19 4.41 -5.03 -20.52
N THR A 20 5.45 -4.22 -20.58
CA THR A 20 5.53 -3.03 -21.44
C THR A 20 5.43 -3.37 -22.94
N TYR A 21 5.93 -4.56 -23.34
CA TYR A 21 5.80 -5.04 -24.71
C TYR A 21 4.34 -5.29 -25.07
N GLN A 22 3.57 -5.91 -24.17
CA GLN A 22 2.15 -6.18 -24.40
C GLN A 22 1.31 -4.90 -24.36
N LEU A 23 1.66 -3.95 -23.49
CA LEU A 23 1.07 -2.62 -23.49
C LEU A 23 1.22 -1.95 -24.87
N GLY A 24 2.42 -2.00 -25.45
CA GLY A 24 2.69 -1.49 -26.80
C GLY A 24 1.90 -2.22 -27.88
N ASN A 25 1.80 -3.56 -27.81
CA ASN A 25 0.98 -4.36 -28.71
C ASN A 25 -0.49 -3.94 -28.69
N ARG A 26 -1.02 -3.72 -27.49
CA ARG A 26 -2.39 -3.24 -27.31
C ARG A 26 -2.64 -1.91 -27.98
N VAL A 27 -1.77 -0.92 -27.75
CA VAL A 27 -1.88 0.41 -28.37
C VAL A 27 -1.81 0.30 -29.90
N ILE A 28 -0.82 -0.43 -30.44
CA ILE A 28 -0.68 -0.63 -31.90
C ILE A 28 -1.92 -1.30 -32.48
N GLY A 29 -2.44 -2.32 -31.80
CA GLY A 29 -3.63 -3.02 -32.27
C GLY A 29 -4.90 -2.19 -32.22
N LYS A 30 -5.09 -1.37 -31.18
CA LYS A 30 -6.23 -0.44 -31.10
C LYS A 30 -6.21 0.57 -32.22
N ILE A 31 -5.06 1.19 -32.48
CA ILE A 31 -4.92 2.20 -33.54
C ILE A 31 -4.99 1.55 -34.93
N GLY A 32 -4.28 0.44 -35.14
CA GLY A 32 -4.07 -0.14 -36.47
C GLY A 32 -5.20 -1.05 -36.95
N LYS A 33 -5.80 -1.84 -36.03
CA LYS A 33 -6.88 -2.77 -36.38
C LYS A 33 -8.27 -2.20 -36.11
N GLU A 34 -8.46 -1.57 -34.94
CA GLU A 34 -9.76 -1.05 -34.53
C GLU A 34 -9.98 0.42 -34.98
N GLY A 35 -8.93 1.07 -35.49
CA GLY A 35 -9.03 2.43 -36.04
C GLY A 35 -9.15 3.52 -34.99
N VAL A 36 -8.84 3.22 -33.74
CA VAL A 36 -8.91 4.15 -32.62
C VAL A 36 -7.94 5.31 -32.83
N ASP A 37 -8.38 6.53 -32.55
CA ASP A 37 -7.51 7.70 -32.55
C ASP A 37 -6.58 7.66 -31.32
N PRO A 38 -5.27 7.90 -31.49
CA PRO A 38 -4.30 7.80 -30.40
C PRO A 38 -4.63 8.69 -29.20
N GLU A 39 -5.31 9.82 -29.40
CA GLU A 39 -5.72 10.78 -28.38
C GLU A 39 -6.77 10.23 -27.42
N ARG A 40 -7.55 9.21 -27.84
CA ARG A 40 -8.56 8.52 -27.02
C ARG A 40 -7.96 7.44 -26.11
N ILE A 41 -6.63 7.22 -26.20
CA ILE A 41 -5.92 6.20 -25.43
C ILE A 41 -5.19 6.84 -24.27
N VAL A 42 -5.51 6.42 -23.03
CA VAL A 42 -4.82 6.82 -21.80
C VAL A 42 -3.97 5.65 -21.30
N ALA A 43 -2.66 5.84 -21.24
CA ALA A 43 -1.74 4.88 -20.65
C ALA A 43 -1.07 5.48 -19.41
N LEU A 44 -1.40 4.95 -18.24
CA LEU A 44 -0.93 5.43 -16.97
C LEU A 44 0.08 4.46 -16.37
N THR A 45 1.19 5.01 -15.90
CA THR A 45 2.26 4.28 -15.24
C THR A 45 2.55 4.86 -13.86
N PHE A 46 3.36 4.17 -13.06
CA PHE A 46 3.70 4.65 -11.72
C PHE A 46 4.80 5.72 -11.71
N THR A 47 5.76 5.67 -12.65
CA THR A 47 6.90 6.61 -12.66
C THR A 47 7.02 7.38 -13.98
N ARG A 48 7.51 8.63 -13.92
CA ARG A 48 7.79 9.45 -15.12
C ARG A 48 8.77 8.75 -16.07
N LYS A 49 9.74 8.01 -15.51
CA LYS A 49 10.69 7.23 -16.29
C LYS A 49 9.98 6.13 -17.08
N ALA A 50 9.10 5.36 -16.42
CA ALA A 50 8.33 4.29 -17.08
C ALA A 50 7.42 4.86 -18.20
N ALA A 51 6.78 6.01 -17.98
CA ALA A 51 5.97 6.67 -19.02
C ALA A 51 6.80 7.06 -20.25
N GLY A 52 8.00 7.63 -20.03
CA GLY A 52 8.94 7.96 -21.12
C GLY A 52 9.44 6.71 -21.84
N GLU A 53 9.89 5.70 -21.09
CA GLU A 53 10.35 4.41 -21.65
C GLU A 53 9.26 3.70 -22.46
N PHE A 54 8.01 3.81 -22.04
CA PHE A 54 6.88 3.27 -22.79
C PHE A 54 6.69 3.98 -24.13
N ALA A 55 6.66 5.31 -24.13
CA ALA A 55 6.53 6.10 -25.36
C ALA A 55 7.69 5.83 -26.34
N ASP A 56 8.92 5.82 -25.84
CA ASP A 56 10.12 5.52 -26.65
C ASP A 56 10.10 4.09 -27.21
N SER A 57 9.68 3.11 -26.41
CA SER A 57 9.54 1.72 -26.83
C SER A 57 8.49 1.56 -27.92
N LEU A 58 7.33 2.22 -27.75
CA LEU A 58 6.25 2.20 -28.75
C LEU A 58 6.71 2.80 -30.08
N LEU A 59 7.32 3.99 -30.06
CA LEU A 59 7.83 4.66 -31.27
C LEU A 59 8.95 3.84 -31.93
N THR A 60 9.86 3.28 -31.16
CA THR A 60 10.93 2.42 -31.65
C THR A 60 10.38 1.18 -32.34
N LYS A 61 9.37 0.53 -31.72
CA LYS A 61 8.71 -0.66 -32.28
C LYS A 61 8.00 -0.37 -33.58
N LEU A 62 7.26 0.73 -33.64
CA LEU A 62 6.57 1.19 -34.87
C LEU A 62 7.59 1.54 -35.97
N ALA A 63 8.67 2.25 -35.65
CA ALA A 63 9.69 2.61 -36.60
C ALA A 63 10.40 1.38 -37.16
N LYS A 64 10.82 0.43 -36.32
CA LYS A 64 11.44 -0.82 -36.76
C LYS A 64 10.49 -1.62 -37.66
N GLY A 65 9.24 -1.81 -37.23
CA GLY A 65 8.25 -2.52 -38.02
C GLY A 65 7.89 -1.82 -39.34
N SER A 66 8.04 -0.50 -39.43
CA SER A 66 7.85 0.24 -40.69
C SER A 66 9.00 0.08 -41.66
N LEU A 67 10.21 -0.21 -41.16
CA LEU A 67 11.44 -0.32 -41.96
C LEU A 67 11.82 -1.77 -42.33
N ASP A 68 11.54 -2.73 -41.43
CA ASP A 68 11.90 -4.14 -41.61
C ASP A 68 10.64 -5.02 -41.70
N PRO A 69 10.43 -5.70 -42.84
CA PRO A 69 9.31 -6.63 -43.03
C PRO A 69 9.27 -7.80 -42.02
N ARG A 70 10.43 -8.21 -41.46
CA ARG A 70 10.48 -9.26 -40.46
C ARG A 70 9.92 -8.79 -39.12
N GLU A 71 10.31 -7.58 -38.71
CA GLU A 71 9.75 -6.92 -37.52
C GLU A 71 8.26 -6.65 -37.68
N ALA A 72 7.84 -6.16 -38.86
CA ALA A 72 6.43 -5.98 -39.17
C ALA A 72 5.62 -7.26 -39.01
N LYS A 73 6.15 -8.37 -39.57
CA LYS A 73 5.50 -9.68 -39.47
C LYS A 73 5.38 -10.13 -38.01
N SER A 74 6.46 -9.99 -37.23
CA SER A 74 6.46 -10.35 -35.81
C SER A 74 5.38 -9.58 -35.04
N VAL A 75 5.30 -8.26 -35.21
CA VAL A 75 4.27 -7.43 -34.55
C VAL A 75 2.86 -7.83 -34.95
N CYS A 76 2.62 -8.09 -36.24
CA CYS A 76 1.31 -8.52 -36.73
C CYS A 76 0.92 -9.92 -36.19
N GLU A 77 1.89 -10.83 -36.07
CA GLU A 77 1.66 -12.18 -35.49
C GLU A 77 1.32 -12.08 -34.00
N ASP A 78 2.03 -11.24 -33.24
CA ASP A 78 1.80 -11.03 -31.81
C ASP A 78 0.41 -10.43 -31.52
N ILE A 79 -0.05 -9.52 -32.37
CA ILE A 79 -1.37 -8.89 -32.25
C ILE A 79 -2.46 -9.76 -32.90
N SER A 80 -2.07 -10.76 -33.69
CA SER A 80 -2.98 -11.58 -34.51
C SER A 80 -3.83 -10.76 -35.48
N ALA A 81 -3.21 -9.73 -36.10
CA ALA A 81 -3.87 -8.83 -37.03
C ALA A 81 -2.89 -8.32 -38.11
N SER A 82 -3.40 -8.09 -39.32
CA SER A 82 -2.66 -7.36 -40.34
C SER A 82 -2.77 -5.86 -40.08
N ILE A 83 -1.64 -5.18 -39.87
CA ILE A 83 -1.58 -3.78 -39.49
C ILE A 83 -0.61 -3.03 -40.41
N ASP A 84 -1.02 -1.88 -40.92
CA ASP A 84 -0.17 -0.93 -41.63
C ASP A 84 0.63 -0.10 -40.59
N LEU A 85 1.81 -0.61 -40.22
CA LEU A 85 2.64 0.03 -39.17
C LEU A 85 3.13 1.43 -39.58
N PRO A 86 3.51 1.73 -40.83
CA PRO A 86 3.78 3.10 -41.27
C PRO A 86 2.60 4.05 -41.04
N ALA A 87 1.37 3.66 -41.38
CA ALA A 87 0.19 4.47 -41.12
C ALA A 87 -0.10 4.67 -39.63
N VAL A 88 0.11 3.64 -38.81
CA VAL A 88 0.00 3.76 -37.35
C VAL A 88 1.05 4.72 -36.79
N LEU A 89 2.31 4.62 -37.25
CA LEU A 89 3.40 5.49 -36.84
C LEU A 89 3.07 6.95 -37.16
N GLU A 90 2.58 7.24 -38.39
CA GLU A 90 2.19 8.57 -38.79
C GLU A 90 1.10 9.14 -37.87
N LYS A 91 0.04 8.37 -37.58
CA LYS A 91 -1.03 8.76 -36.63
C LYS A 91 -0.48 9.09 -35.26
N VAL A 92 0.38 8.23 -34.71
CA VAL A 92 0.98 8.42 -33.37
C VAL A 92 1.86 9.67 -33.34
N ILE A 93 2.70 9.91 -34.38
CA ILE A 93 3.54 11.11 -34.46
C ILE A 93 2.71 12.39 -34.54
N ARG A 94 1.63 12.40 -35.31
CA ARG A 94 0.74 13.55 -35.42
C ARG A 94 0.04 13.86 -34.08
N ALA A 95 -0.32 12.84 -33.32
CA ALA A 95 -0.99 12.95 -32.03
C ALA A 95 -0.05 13.16 -30.83
N LEU A 96 1.30 13.17 -31.02
CA LEU A 96 2.27 13.27 -29.94
C LEU A 96 1.96 14.34 -28.86
N PRO A 97 1.53 15.56 -29.20
CA PRO A 97 1.22 16.59 -28.22
C PRO A 97 -0.01 16.27 -27.36
N GLN A 98 -0.90 15.40 -27.84
CA GLN A 98 -2.18 15.05 -27.21
C GLN A 98 -2.16 13.67 -26.55
N LEU A 99 -1.09 12.88 -26.76
CA LEU A 99 -0.97 11.54 -26.16
C LEU A 99 -1.01 11.62 -24.63
N GLN A 100 -1.82 10.74 -24.04
CA GLN A 100 -1.98 10.62 -22.59
C GLN A 100 -1.12 9.49 -22.02
N PHE A 101 0.17 9.46 -22.36
CA PHE A 101 1.14 8.50 -21.80
C PHE A 101 1.89 9.19 -20.67
N THR A 102 1.38 9.05 -19.47
CA THR A 102 1.83 9.82 -18.30
C THR A 102 1.77 9.01 -17.01
N THR A 103 2.18 9.63 -15.91
CA THR A 103 1.99 9.03 -14.58
C THR A 103 0.59 9.29 -14.05
N LEU A 104 0.12 8.45 -13.12
CA LEU A 104 -1.10 8.68 -12.36
C LEU A 104 -1.13 10.09 -11.77
N ASP A 105 -0.05 10.49 -11.09
CA ASP A 105 0.09 11.83 -10.49
C ASP A 105 -0.01 12.96 -11.54
N GLY A 106 0.61 12.75 -12.71
CA GLY A 106 0.56 13.72 -13.82
C GLY A 106 -0.86 13.88 -14.37
N PHE A 107 -1.56 12.78 -14.54
CA PHE A 107 -2.95 12.77 -14.99
C PHE A 107 -3.88 13.46 -13.98
N PHE A 108 -3.79 13.12 -12.72
CA PHE A 108 -4.57 13.75 -11.64
C PHE A 108 -4.29 15.26 -11.51
N SER A 109 -3.02 15.65 -11.62
CA SER A 109 -2.65 17.07 -11.61
C SER A 109 -3.31 17.86 -12.77
N ARG A 110 -3.48 17.23 -13.93
CA ARG A 110 -4.19 17.83 -15.06
C ARG A 110 -5.68 18.01 -14.76
N ILE A 111 -6.33 16.98 -14.18
CA ILE A 111 -7.75 17.07 -13.77
C ILE A 111 -7.91 18.22 -12.76
N VAL A 112 -7.10 18.28 -11.72
CA VAL A 112 -7.19 19.33 -10.69
C VAL A 112 -7.04 20.73 -11.31
N ARG A 113 -6.14 20.90 -12.27
CA ARG A 113 -5.99 22.19 -12.99
C ARG A 113 -7.24 22.56 -13.79
N GLY A 114 -7.93 21.59 -14.37
CA GLY A 114 -9.16 21.82 -15.12
C GLY A 114 -10.38 22.15 -14.23
N PHE A 115 -10.37 21.67 -12.98
CA PHE A 115 -11.53 21.70 -12.07
C PHE A 115 -11.27 22.43 -10.75
N GLN A 116 -10.41 23.45 -10.74
CA GLN A 116 -9.98 24.15 -9.52
C GLN A 116 -11.15 24.71 -8.70
N TYR A 117 -12.15 25.30 -9.34
CA TYR A 117 -13.29 25.88 -8.65
C TYR A 117 -14.20 24.81 -8.03
N GLU A 118 -14.46 23.75 -8.75
CA GLU A 118 -15.30 22.65 -8.30
C GLU A 118 -14.65 21.88 -7.13
N LEU A 119 -13.32 21.86 -7.13
CA LEU A 119 -12.51 21.28 -6.04
C LEU A 119 -12.32 22.22 -4.85
N GLY A 120 -12.92 23.43 -4.88
CA GLY A 120 -12.85 24.39 -3.79
C GLY A 120 -11.50 25.09 -3.63
N LEU A 121 -10.70 25.16 -4.71
CA LEU A 121 -9.43 25.87 -4.73
C LEU A 121 -9.68 27.35 -5.08
N THR A 122 -9.59 28.23 -4.10
CA THR A 122 -9.97 29.64 -4.24
C THR A 122 -8.87 30.55 -4.78
N GLY A 123 -7.63 30.04 -4.87
CA GLY A 123 -6.45 30.84 -5.21
C GLY A 123 -6.27 31.16 -6.70
N GLY A 124 -7.04 30.55 -7.59
CA GLY A 124 -6.89 30.71 -9.05
C GLY A 124 -5.54 30.23 -9.62
N THR A 125 -4.65 29.74 -8.76
CA THR A 125 -3.36 29.16 -9.13
C THR A 125 -3.24 27.79 -8.45
N PHE A 126 -2.77 26.82 -9.21
CA PHE A 126 -2.43 25.51 -8.71
C PHE A 126 -0.91 25.34 -8.78
N ASP A 127 -0.29 25.14 -7.62
CA ASP A 127 1.15 24.87 -7.50
C ASP A 127 1.37 23.59 -6.71
N LEU A 128 2.17 22.68 -7.28
CA LEU A 128 2.49 21.41 -6.64
C LEU A 128 3.68 21.59 -5.70
N LEU A 129 3.47 21.28 -4.43
CA LEU A 129 4.52 21.28 -3.42
C LEU A 129 5.28 19.95 -3.43
N GLU A 130 6.58 20.01 -3.67
CA GLU A 130 7.48 18.87 -3.64
C GLU A 130 8.73 19.17 -2.81
N GLY A 131 9.39 18.09 -2.32
CA GLY A 131 10.68 18.17 -1.66
C GLY A 131 10.73 19.12 -0.46
N GLU A 132 11.70 20.04 -0.46
CA GLU A 132 11.90 20.97 0.65
C GLU A 132 10.74 21.97 0.84
N ARG A 133 10.10 22.40 -0.25
CA ARG A 133 8.95 23.33 -0.17
C ARG A 133 7.77 22.69 0.58
N LEU A 134 7.50 21.40 0.33
CA LEU A 134 6.47 20.66 1.05
C LEU A 134 6.82 20.52 2.53
N LYS A 135 8.07 20.17 2.84
CA LYS A 135 8.53 20.06 4.23
C LYS A 135 8.40 21.38 5.00
N MET A 136 8.83 22.48 4.41
CA MET A 136 8.70 23.81 5.03
C MET A 136 7.24 24.18 5.31
N ALA A 137 6.33 23.88 4.36
CA ALA A 137 4.91 24.12 4.54
C ALA A 137 4.31 23.25 5.65
N GLN A 138 4.69 21.98 5.74
CA GLN A 138 4.28 21.07 6.83
C GLN A 138 4.80 21.51 8.19
N GLU A 139 6.06 21.98 8.27
CA GLU A 139 6.63 22.56 9.49
C GLU A 139 5.88 23.81 9.96
N GLU A 140 5.47 24.70 9.05
CA GLU A 140 4.70 25.89 9.40
C GLU A 140 3.32 25.52 9.95
N ILE A 141 2.64 24.56 9.34
CA ILE A 141 1.37 24.03 9.85
C ILE A 141 1.56 23.45 11.25
N LEU A 142 2.57 22.62 11.45
CA LEU A 142 2.85 22.01 12.74
C LEU A 142 3.16 23.08 13.81
N LYS A 143 3.92 24.11 13.47
CA LYS A 143 4.19 25.27 14.35
C LYS A 143 2.92 26.02 14.70
N SER A 144 2.00 26.24 13.75
CA SER A 144 0.69 26.85 13.97
C SER A 144 -0.14 26.04 14.97
N VAL A 145 -0.32 24.74 14.70
CA VAL A 145 -1.08 23.83 15.57
C VAL A 145 -0.52 23.78 17.00
N LEU A 146 0.80 23.77 17.15
CA LEU A 146 1.44 23.72 18.46
C LEU A 146 1.34 25.05 19.24
N ARG A 147 1.18 26.19 18.54
CA ARG A 147 0.99 27.52 19.20
C ARG A 147 -0.42 27.68 19.75
N ASP A 148 -1.45 27.27 19.03
CA ASP A 148 -2.83 27.71 19.25
C ASP A 148 -3.63 26.92 20.27
N GLY A 149 -3.05 25.99 21.01
CA GLY A 149 -3.83 25.36 22.08
C GLY A 149 -3.46 23.96 22.47
N PHE A 150 -2.37 23.44 21.94
CA PHE A 150 -1.93 22.07 22.23
C PHE A 150 -1.39 21.89 23.66
N ARG A 151 -1.42 22.95 24.47
CA ARG A 151 -0.94 22.97 25.87
C ARG A 151 -1.71 22.06 26.83
N GLN A 152 -2.85 21.49 26.41
CA GLN A 152 -3.76 20.78 27.32
C GLN A 152 -3.76 19.24 27.17
N ARG A 153 -2.91 18.64 26.35
CA ARG A 153 -3.01 17.17 26.10
C ARG A 153 -1.73 16.44 26.49
N GLU A 154 -1.62 16.16 27.78
CA GLU A 154 -0.55 15.33 28.36
C GLU A 154 -0.40 13.97 27.68
N GLU A 155 -1.49 13.37 27.21
CA GLU A 155 -1.52 12.04 26.61
C GLU A 155 -0.83 11.97 25.23
N PHE A 156 -0.97 13.02 24.41
CA PHE A 156 -0.19 13.13 23.17
C PHE A 156 1.30 13.20 23.45
N PHE A 157 1.70 14.09 24.35
CA PHE A 157 3.11 14.22 24.72
C PHE A 157 3.65 12.94 25.34
N HIS A 158 2.83 12.18 26.06
CA HIS A 158 3.21 10.90 26.62
C HIS A 158 3.38 9.83 25.53
N ALA A 159 2.49 9.77 24.54
CA ALA A 159 2.60 8.87 23.39
C ALA A 159 3.84 9.22 22.54
N PHE A 160 4.06 10.51 22.28
CA PHE A 160 5.21 10.98 21.52
C PHE A 160 6.55 10.81 22.25
N ARG A 161 6.62 11.07 23.55
CA ARG A 161 7.82 10.82 24.36
C ARG A 161 8.32 9.39 24.28
N LYS A 162 7.41 8.43 24.20
CA LYS A 162 7.78 7.01 24.14
C LYS A 162 8.52 6.65 22.85
N THR A 163 8.24 7.35 21.75
CA THR A 163 8.90 7.17 20.45
C THR A 163 10.19 7.95 20.30
N SER A 164 10.39 9.00 21.10
CA SER A 164 11.52 9.94 20.98
C SER A 164 12.57 9.86 22.07
N LEU A 165 12.39 8.99 23.08
CA LEU A 165 13.34 8.81 24.20
C LEU A 165 14.73 8.38 23.69
N GLY A 166 15.74 9.24 23.97
CA GLY A 166 17.14 8.99 23.62
C GLY A 166 17.67 9.72 22.39
N ARG A 167 16.85 10.54 21.71
CA ARG A 167 17.27 11.34 20.56
C ARG A 167 17.58 12.78 20.96
N GLY A 168 18.65 13.39 20.37
CA GLY A 168 18.95 14.82 20.54
C GLY A 168 17.85 15.72 19.96
N GLN A 169 17.90 17.04 20.21
CA GLN A 169 16.85 18.00 19.80
C GLN A 169 16.43 17.89 18.33
N GLN A 170 17.37 17.75 17.39
CA GLN A 170 17.07 17.56 15.97
C GLN A 170 16.38 16.22 15.68
N GLY A 171 16.71 15.17 16.44
CA GLY A 171 16.06 13.86 16.34
C GLY A 171 14.61 13.86 16.85
N VAL A 172 14.30 14.73 17.83
CA VAL A 172 12.94 14.90 18.38
C VAL A 172 12.02 15.60 17.37
N GLN A 173 12.50 16.69 16.76
CA GLN A 173 11.74 17.41 15.74
C GLN A 173 11.44 16.50 14.53
N ARG A 174 12.45 15.84 14.00
CA ARG A 174 12.27 14.88 12.89
C ARG A 174 11.29 13.75 13.22
N SER A 175 11.37 13.22 14.45
CA SER A 175 10.44 12.17 14.89
C SER A 175 9.00 12.67 15.01
N LEU A 176 8.80 13.95 15.36
CA LEU A 176 7.47 14.57 15.41
C LEU A 176 6.92 14.78 13.99
N GLU A 177 7.73 15.24 13.07
CA GLU A 177 7.37 15.43 11.67
C GLU A 177 6.96 14.09 11.04
N GLU A 178 7.79 13.04 11.18
CA GLU A 178 7.52 11.69 10.71
C GLU A 178 6.23 11.09 11.34
N PHE A 179 5.99 11.38 12.63
CA PHE A 179 4.79 10.96 13.33
C PHE A 179 3.55 11.64 12.77
N VAL A 180 3.58 12.98 12.63
CA VAL A 180 2.45 13.76 12.12
C VAL A 180 2.16 13.37 10.66
N GLU A 181 3.18 13.23 9.82
CA GLU A 181 3.02 12.80 8.42
C GLU A 181 2.34 11.43 8.32
N THR A 182 2.79 10.46 9.13
CA THR A 182 2.23 9.11 9.14
C THR A 182 0.75 9.11 9.54
N TRP A 183 0.40 9.79 10.64
CA TRP A 183 -0.96 9.81 11.15
C TRP A 183 -1.89 10.70 10.32
N HIS A 184 -1.39 11.79 9.71
CA HIS A 184 -2.17 12.62 8.80
C HIS A 184 -2.52 11.88 7.50
N ARG A 185 -1.65 11.01 7.01
CA ARG A 185 -1.94 10.11 5.89
C ARG A 185 -3.08 9.15 6.23
N ILE A 186 -3.03 8.53 7.43
CA ILE A 186 -4.11 7.65 7.91
C ILE A 186 -5.42 8.47 8.07
N TRP A 187 -5.34 9.71 8.57
CA TRP A 187 -6.49 10.59 8.68
C TRP A 187 -7.17 10.86 7.34
N LYS A 188 -6.38 11.10 6.29
CA LYS A 188 -6.88 11.37 4.94
C LYS A 188 -7.42 10.13 4.22
N SER A 189 -6.90 8.94 4.51
CA SER A 189 -7.19 7.73 3.73
C SER A 189 -8.46 6.97 4.15
N GLY A 190 -9.15 7.34 5.25
CA GLY A 190 -10.18 6.47 5.78
C GLY A 190 -11.32 7.10 6.56
N ASN A 191 -12.18 6.23 7.09
CA ASN A 191 -13.24 6.60 8.02
C ASN A 191 -12.60 7.07 9.33
N GLN A 192 -12.47 8.37 9.46
CA GLN A 192 -11.79 9.04 10.58
C GLN A 192 -12.30 8.60 11.95
N LYS A 193 -13.61 8.32 12.07
CA LYS A 193 -14.21 7.85 13.33
C LYS A 193 -13.77 6.43 13.70
N GLU A 194 -13.64 5.56 12.73
CA GLU A 194 -13.23 4.17 12.97
C GLU A 194 -11.72 4.05 13.20
N ALA A 195 -10.92 4.81 12.46
CA ALA A 195 -9.46 4.77 12.55
C ALA A 195 -8.92 5.35 13.87
N PHE A 196 -9.64 6.34 14.47
CA PHE A 196 -9.16 7.07 15.65
C PHE A 196 -10.00 6.83 16.91
N GLY A 197 -10.60 5.67 17.05
CA GLY A 197 -11.32 5.26 18.25
C GLY A 197 -12.79 5.68 18.23
N ASN A 198 -13.65 4.79 17.79
CA ASN A 198 -15.10 4.95 17.98
C ASN A 198 -15.46 4.57 19.41
N SER A 199 -15.69 5.55 20.25
CA SER A 199 -15.96 5.40 21.69
C SER A 199 -17.14 4.48 22.03
N ILE A 200 -18.03 4.19 21.10
CA ILE A 200 -19.24 3.36 21.34
C ILE A 200 -18.86 1.89 21.62
N VAL A 201 -17.87 1.34 20.95
CA VAL A 201 -17.44 -0.06 21.12
C VAL A 201 -16.71 -0.26 22.45
N PHE A 202 -16.08 0.80 22.96
CA PHE A 202 -15.18 0.75 24.13
C PHE A 202 -15.73 1.55 25.33
N ALA A 203 -17.01 1.96 25.31
CA ALA A 203 -17.60 2.85 26.32
C ALA A 203 -17.57 2.28 27.75
N ASN A 204 -17.45 0.97 27.93
CA ASN A 204 -17.54 0.30 29.23
C ASN A 204 -16.21 -0.34 29.66
N LEU A 205 -15.07 0.06 29.07
CA LEU A 205 -13.78 -0.45 29.51
C LEU A 205 -13.38 0.13 30.87
N PRO A 206 -12.78 -0.70 31.75
CA PRO A 206 -12.24 -0.22 33.02
C PRO A 206 -11.16 0.83 32.79
N GLN A 207 -11.12 1.82 33.67
CA GLN A 207 -10.20 2.95 33.59
C GLN A 207 -8.96 2.72 34.47
N LYS A 208 -7.97 3.58 34.35
CA LYS A 208 -6.73 3.52 35.13
C LYS A 208 -6.99 3.52 36.64
N ASP A 209 -7.99 4.21 37.09
CA ASP A 209 -8.37 4.26 38.52
C ASP A 209 -8.95 2.94 39.01
N ASP A 210 -9.66 2.21 38.15
CA ASP A 210 -10.16 0.87 38.48
C ASP A 210 -8.99 -0.11 38.73
N TRP A 211 -7.89 0.03 37.95
CA TRP A 211 -6.68 -0.73 38.18
C TRP A 211 -6.10 -0.49 39.59
N PHE A 212 -5.96 0.76 39.98
CA PHE A 212 -5.42 1.11 41.30
C PHE A 212 -6.32 0.63 42.43
N ASN A 213 -7.63 0.70 42.26
CA ASN A 213 -8.57 0.36 43.32
C ASN A 213 -8.79 -1.14 43.51
N GLN A 214 -8.66 -1.96 42.46
CA GLN A 214 -9.11 -3.35 42.47
C GLN A 214 -7.93 -4.36 42.46
N LYS A 215 -6.77 -4.04 41.86
CA LYS A 215 -5.67 -4.99 41.65
C LYS A 215 -5.14 -5.60 42.90
N ASP A 216 -4.94 -4.80 43.96
CA ASP A 216 -4.30 -5.27 45.22
C ASP A 216 -5.22 -6.23 45.96
N GLY A 217 -6.54 -6.03 45.92
CA GLY A 217 -7.53 -6.96 46.47
C GLY A 217 -7.54 -8.32 45.75
N LEU A 218 -7.52 -8.29 44.40
CA LEU A 218 -7.45 -9.52 43.59
C LEU A 218 -6.13 -10.27 43.78
N ILE A 219 -5.01 -9.58 43.86
CA ILE A 219 -3.67 -10.15 44.09
C ILE A 219 -3.61 -10.77 45.50
N ALA A 220 -4.15 -10.09 46.53
CA ALA A 220 -4.18 -10.60 47.89
C ALA A 220 -5.02 -11.88 47.97
N ALA A 221 -6.20 -11.92 47.36
CA ALA A 221 -7.06 -13.10 47.31
C ALA A 221 -6.39 -14.31 46.65
N LEU A 222 -5.62 -14.08 45.57
CA LEU A 222 -4.84 -15.13 44.91
C LEU A 222 -3.61 -15.56 45.68
N ARG A 223 -3.01 -14.72 46.55
CA ARG A 223 -1.84 -15.03 47.36
C ARG A 223 -2.17 -15.83 48.64
N ASP A 224 -3.38 -15.73 49.10
CA ASP A 224 -3.82 -16.38 50.36
C ASP A 224 -3.97 -17.91 50.20
N ASP A 225 -3.70 -18.46 49.03
CA ASP A 225 -3.77 -19.87 48.69
C ASP A 225 -2.41 -20.57 48.85
N SER A 226 -2.45 -21.88 49.18
CA SER A 226 -1.27 -22.75 49.33
C SER A 226 -0.37 -22.84 48.09
N GLN A 227 -0.89 -22.47 46.92
CA GLN A 227 -0.18 -22.45 45.64
C GLN A 227 0.51 -21.10 45.32
N GLY A 228 0.46 -20.13 46.22
CA GLY A 228 0.98 -18.78 46.01
C GLY A 228 2.47 -18.67 45.66
N LYS A 229 3.31 -19.66 45.98
CA LYS A 229 4.71 -19.68 45.56
C LYS A 229 4.89 -19.85 44.05
N VAL A 230 4.01 -20.61 43.41
CA VAL A 230 4.05 -20.92 42.00
C VAL A 230 3.59 -19.68 41.18
N TRP A 231 2.64 -18.95 41.70
CA TRP A 231 2.06 -17.78 41.07
C TRP A 231 2.76 -16.48 41.41
N GLY A 232 3.61 -16.49 42.45
CA GLY A 232 4.19 -15.28 43.04
C GLY A 232 4.84 -14.35 42.05
N GLY A 233 5.66 -14.87 41.15
CA GLY A 233 6.33 -14.06 40.14
C GLY A 233 5.37 -13.39 39.13
N MET A 234 4.25 -14.02 38.78
CA MET A 234 3.25 -13.40 37.91
C MET A 234 2.41 -12.36 38.66
N LEU A 235 2.02 -12.65 39.90
CA LEU A 235 1.32 -11.69 40.75
C LEU A 235 2.17 -10.46 41.07
N ASP A 236 3.51 -10.63 41.24
CA ASP A 236 4.43 -9.50 41.39
C ASP A 236 4.47 -8.66 40.11
N ASN A 237 4.46 -9.27 38.94
CA ASN A 237 4.38 -8.53 37.66
C ASN A 237 3.10 -7.72 37.56
N PHE A 238 1.94 -8.27 37.99
CA PHE A 238 0.69 -7.51 38.03
C PHE A 238 0.72 -6.38 39.06
N ARG A 239 1.28 -6.64 40.26
CA ARG A 239 1.40 -5.58 41.28
C ARG A 239 2.22 -4.41 40.80
N ASP A 240 3.36 -4.69 40.15
CA ASP A 240 4.32 -3.68 39.71
C ASP A 240 3.92 -3.06 38.33
N HIS A 241 2.87 -3.61 37.69
CA HIS A 241 2.38 -3.13 36.42
C HIS A 241 1.77 -1.73 36.53
N VAL A 242 2.15 -0.89 35.57
CA VAL A 242 1.63 0.47 35.39
C VAL A 242 0.90 0.54 34.06
N VAL A 243 -0.38 0.91 34.09
CA VAL A 243 -1.21 1.06 32.88
C VAL A 243 -0.54 1.98 31.87
N GLY A 244 -0.48 1.56 30.63
CA GLY A 244 0.22 2.24 29.52
C GLY A 244 1.66 1.78 29.32
N LYS A 245 2.13 0.81 30.13
CA LYS A 245 3.41 0.12 29.93
C LYS A 245 3.16 -1.36 29.63
N SER A 246 4.11 -2.00 28.96
CA SER A 246 4.02 -3.44 28.69
C SER A 246 3.97 -4.25 29.99
N LEU A 247 2.95 -5.08 30.18
CA LEU A 247 2.88 -6.03 31.28
C LEU A 247 3.93 -7.14 31.08
N ALA A 248 4.79 -7.34 32.06
CA ALA A 248 5.78 -8.41 32.01
C ALA A 248 5.11 -9.79 32.17
N MET A 249 5.08 -10.57 31.08
CA MET A 249 4.48 -11.89 31.05
C MET A 249 5.55 -12.97 31.19
N ASN A 250 5.53 -13.72 32.30
CA ASN A 250 6.35 -14.91 32.44
C ASN A 250 5.71 -16.12 31.71
N ALA A 251 6.41 -17.28 31.67
CA ALA A 251 5.93 -18.47 30.98
C ALA A 251 4.61 -19.02 31.56
N PHE A 252 4.38 -18.88 32.86
CA PHE A 252 3.12 -19.25 33.50
C PHE A 252 1.97 -18.32 33.07
N GLY A 253 2.19 -16.99 33.14
CA GLY A 253 1.20 -16.00 32.71
C GLY A 253 0.78 -16.14 31.25
N LYS A 254 1.72 -16.47 30.35
CA LYS A 254 1.39 -16.74 28.93
C LYS A 254 0.45 -17.93 28.78
N ARG A 255 0.69 -19.02 29.51
CA ARG A 255 -0.18 -20.21 29.47
C ARG A 255 -1.56 -19.96 30.09
N LEU A 256 -1.66 -19.11 31.11
CA LEU A 256 -2.96 -18.68 31.65
C LEU A 256 -3.74 -17.87 30.61
N LEU A 257 -3.03 -17.02 29.84
CA LEU A 257 -3.63 -16.23 28.78
C LEU A 257 -4.16 -17.11 27.64
N ASP A 258 -3.44 -18.20 27.30
CA ASP A 258 -3.85 -19.15 26.25
C ASP A 258 -5.20 -19.84 26.56
N VAL A 259 -5.53 -20.01 27.86
CA VAL A 259 -6.77 -20.66 28.31
C VAL A 259 -7.78 -19.68 28.91
N LEU A 260 -7.57 -18.36 28.73
CA LEU A 260 -8.37 -17.31 29.40
C LEU A 260 -9.87 -17.40 29.15
N GLU A 261 -10.29 -17.89 28.01
CA GLU A 261 -11.70 -18.04 27.61
C GLU A 261 -12.36 -19.33 28.14
N GLU A 262 -11.59 -20.24 28.69
CA GLU A 262 -12.14 -21.49 29.23
C GLU A 262 -12.96 -21.23 30.53
N PRO A 263 -14.12 -21.90 30.69
CA PRO A 263 -15.00 -21.64 31.84
C PRO A 263 -14.40 -22.13 33.17
N GLY A 264 -13.34 -22.99 33.13
CA GLY A 264 -12.66 -23.60 34.31
C GLY A 264 -13.47 -24.71 34.98
N PRO A 265 -12.83 -25.46 35.95
CA PRO A 265 -11.45 -25.33 36.36
C PRO A 265 -10.45 -25.63 35.22
N VAL A 266 -9.25 -25.07 35.29
CA VAL A 266 -8.23 -25.25 34.24
C VAL A 266 -7.00 -25.96 34.72
N GLU A 267 -6.38 -26.74 33.83
CA GLU A 267 -5.10 -27.38 34.07
C GLU A 267 -4.00 -26.71 33.25
N VAL A 268 -2.98 -26.21 33.94
CA VAL A 268 -1.88 -25.50 33.32
C VAL A 268 -0.56 -26.18 33.63
N LYS A 269 0.25 -26.46 32.62
CA LYS A 269 1.56 -27.08 32.78
C LYS A 269 2.55 -26.08 33.36
N GLU A 270 3.21 -26.43 34.45
CA GLU A 270 4.33 -25.71 35.04
C GLU A 270 5.56 -26.58 35.20
N GLY A 271 6.57 -26.34 34.41
CA GLY A 271 7.71 -27.22 34.32
C GLY A 271 7.31 -28.65 33.92
N ARG A 272 7.51 -29.62 34.82
CA ARG A 272 7.12 -31.03 34.62
C ARG A 272 5.80 -31.42 35.28
N LYS A 273 5.14 -30.49 35.97
CA LYS A 273 3.90 -30.76 36.73
C LYS A 273 2.70 -30.11 36.03
N MET A 274 1.55 -30.77 36.11
CA MET A 274 0.26 -30.17 35.80
C MET A 274 -0.29 -29.54 37.08
N LEU A 275 -0.72 -28.30 36.98
CA LEU A 275 -1.30 -27.53 38.05
C LEU A 275 -2.80 -27.36 37.77
N THR A 276 -3.62 -27.89 38.68
CA THR A 276 -5.08 -27.70 38.60
C THR A 276 -5.47 -26.43 39.35
N ILE A 277 -6.06 -25.47 38.64
CA ILE A 277 -6.57 -24.21 39.21
C ILE A 277 -8.08 -24.39 39.44
N SER A 278 -8.51 -24.23 40.70
CA SER A 278 -9.93 -24.36 41.02
C SER A 278 -10.78 -23.32 40.34
N LEU A 279 -12.08 -23.57 40.20
CA LEU A 279 -13.02 -22.63 39.58
C LEU A 279 -13.01 -21.24 40.25
N GLU A 280 -12.87 -21.19 41.58
CA GLU A 280 -12.85 -19.91 42.31
C GLU A 280 -11.56 -19.14 42.04
N GLN A 281 -10.43 -19.81 42.09
CA GLN A 281 -9.12 -19.23 41.74
C GLN A 281 -9.08 -18.79 40.30
N TRP A 282 -9.64 -19.59 39.40
CA TRP A 282 -9.69 -19.26 37.98
C TRP A 282 -10.52 -18.00 37.68
N LYS A 283 -11.65 -17.82 38.34
CA LYS A 283 -12.43 -16.59 38.25
C LYS A 283 -11.65 -15.35 38.72
N LEU A 284 -10.84 -15.47 39.79
CA LEU A 284 -9.99 -14.35 40.21
C LEU A 284 -8.89 -14.02 39.20
N TRP A 285 -8.27 -15.05 38.60
CA TRP A 285 -7.31 -14.86 37.51
C TRP A 285 -7.95 -14.19 36.28
N GLN A 286 -9.11 -14.67 35.89
CA GLN A 286 -9.88 -14.06 34.78
C GLN A 286 -10.22 -12.61 35.08
N GLN A 287 -10.63 -12.28 36.30
CA GLN A 287 -10.93 -10.89 36.69
C GLN A 287 -9.68 -10.02 36.63
N LEU A 288 -8.54 -10.50 37.14
CA LEU A 288 -7.29 -9.77 37.13
C LEU A 288 -6.77 -9.52 35.70
N PHE A 289 -6.82 -10.53 34.82
CA PHE A 289 -6.46 -10.39 33.42
C PHE A 289 -7.40 -9.44 32.67
N ARG A 290 -8.73 -9.60 32.84
CA ARG A 290 -9.72 -8.74 32.19
C ARG A 290 -9.61 -7.29 32.65
N LEU A 291 -9.33 -7.07 33.93
CA LEU A 291 -9.06 -5.73 34.45
C LEU A 291 -7.80 -5.13 33.81
N ALA A 292 -6.70 -5.84 33.79
CA ALA A 292 -5.44 -5.37 33.18
C ALA A 292 -5.61 -5.09 31.68
N ILE A 293 -6.16 -6.04 30.93
CA ILE A 293 -6.39 -5.91 29.47
C ILE A 293 -7.35 -4.73 29.20
N GLY A 294 -8.42 -4.63 29.96
CA GLY A 294 -9.41 -3.57 29.80
C GLY A 294 -8.82 -2.18 30.05
N CYS A 295 -8.01 -2.02 31.11
CA CYS A 295 -7.32 -0.76 31.41
C CYS A 295 -6.27 -0.40 30.33
N GLU A 296 -5.54 -1.39 29.80
CA GLU A 296 -4.60 -1.15 28.69
C GLU A 296 -5.32 -0.76 27.41
N LEU A 297 -6.43 -1.42 27.06
CA LEU A 297 -7.26 -1.06 25.93
C LEU A 297 -7.84 0.36 26.08
N SER A 298 -8.38 0.69 27.26
CA SER A 298 -8.85 2.05 27.55
C SER A 298 -7.75 3.10 27.36
N SER A 299 -6.55 2.83 27.90
CA SER A 299 -5.38 3.71 27.72
C SER A 299 -4.97 3.83 26.24
N ALA A 300 -5.05 2.77 25.45
CA ALA A 300 -4.75 2.77 24.04
C ALA A 300 -5.79 3.59 23.24
N VAL A 301 -7.08 3.41 23.54
CA VAL A 301 -8.18 4.17 22.91
C VAL A 301 -8.01 5.66 23.17
N LEU A 302 -7.80 6.08 24.44
CA LEU A 302 -7.60 7.49 24.78
C LEU A 302 -6.39 8.12 24.04
N LYS A 303 -5.30 7.37 23.87
CA LYS A 303 -4.15 7.82 23.07
C LYS A 303 -4.51 7.99 21.60
N THR A 304 -5.25 7.03 21.05
CA THR A 304 -5.67 7.07 19.65
C THR A 304 -6.63 8.22 19.38
N GLU A 305 -7.58 8.46 20.30
CA GLU A 305 -8.48 9.62 20.24
C GLU A 305 -7.72 10.94 20.30
N ALA A 306 -6.72 11.06 21.20
CA ALA A 306 -5.88 12.24 21.30
C ALA A 306 -5.07 12.51 20.01
N ILE A 307 -4.60 11.45 19.35
CA ILE A 307 -3.95 11.55 18.04
C ILE A 307 -4.97 12.02 16.99
N GLY A 308 -6.18 11.47 16.99
CA GLY A 308 -7.25 11.84 16.07
C GLY A 308 -7.61 13.33 16.17
N GLU A 309 -7.72 13.86 17.38
CA GLU A 309 -7.99 15.27 17.59
C GLU A 309 -6.84 16.17 17.13
N LEU A 310 -5.57 15.73 17.32
CA LEU A 310 -4.43 16.43 16.76
C LEU A 310 -4.50 16.44 15.22
N MET A 311 -4.77 15.30 14.62
CA MET A 311 -4.87 15.19 13.15
C MET A 311 -5.99 16.04 12.59
N LYS A 312 -7.12 16.15 13.29
CA LYS A 312 -8.22 17.04 12.92
C LYS A 312 -7.76 18.50 12.87
N GLN A 313 -6.94 18.92 13.82
CA GLN A 313 -6.44 20.28 13.87
C GLN A 313 -5.36 20.52 12.79
N VAL A 314 -4.46 19.55 12.58
CA VAL A 314 -3.49 19.57 11.49
C VAL A 314 -4.18 19.67 10.12
N ASP A 315 -5.24 18.85 9.90
CA ASP A 315 -5.99 18.86 8.65
C ASP A 315 -6.73 20.19 8.42
N TYR A 316 -7.31 20.77 9.48
CA TYR A 316 -7.93 22.09 9.41
C TYR A 316 -6.93 23.16 8.96
N GLU A 317 -5.78 23.27 9.62
CA GLU A 317 -4.73 24.22 9.26
C GLU A 317 -4.17 23.96 7.87
N HIS A 318 -3.95 22.72 7.52
CA HIS A 318 -3.51 22.32 6.18
C HIS A 318 -4.50 22.78 5.10
N ARG A 319 -5.80 22.60 5.33
CA ARG A 319 -6.86 23.04 4.43
C ARG A 319 -6.89 24.56 4.28
N GLU A 320 -6.81 25.31 5.39
CA GLU A 320 -6.86 26.77 5.38
C GLU A 320 -5.60 27.40 4.78
N GLN A 321 -4.43 26.90 5.13
CA GLN A 321 -3.16 27.53 4.74
C GLN A 321 -2.64 27.10 3.38
N LEU A 322 -2.90 25.87 2.96
CA LEU A 322 -2.39 25.32 1.72
C LEU A 322 -3.50 25.03 0.70
N ARG A 323 -4.42 24.13 1.02
CA ARG A 323 -5.42 23.61 0.05
C ARG A 323 -6.26 24.75 -0.55
N LYS A 324 -6.82 25.66 0.25
CA LYS A 324 -7.60 26.79 -0.26
C LYS A 324 -6.79 27.73 -1.15
N ARG A 325 -5.47 27.79 -0.96
CA ARG A 325 -4.57 28.62 -1.77
C ARG A 325 -4.07 27.92 -3.03
N GLY A 326 -4.51 26.69 -3.29
CA GLY A 326 -4.05 25.89 -4.42
C GLY A 326 -2.63 25.37 -4.27
N LEU A 327 -2.08 25.38 -3.06
CA LEU A 327 -0.78 24.77 -2.73
C LEU A 327 -1.02 23.33 -2.30
N LEU A 328 -0.76 22.36 -3.16
CA LEU A 328 -1.12 20.96 -2.93
C LEU A 328 0.09 20.04 -3.03
N SER A 329 0.15 19.05 -2.15
CA SER A 329 1.01 17.89 -2.36
C SER A 329 0.33 16.90 -3.33
N PHE A 330 1.08 15.92 -3.83
CA PHE A 330 0.48 14.81 -4.60
C PHE A 330 -0.61 14.06 -3.82
N GLU A 331 -0.43 13.89 -2.51
CA GLU A 331 -1.41 13.26 -1.66
C GLU A 331 -2.70 14.08 -1.53
N ASP A 332 -2.58 15.42 -1.51
CA ASP A 332 -3.76 16.29 -1.53
C ASP A 332 -4.53 16.20 -2.84
N VAL A 333 -3.82 16.11 -3.96
CA VAL A 333 -4.42 15.92 -5.28
C VAL A 333 -5.25 14.62 -5.32
N LYS A 334 -4.69 13.51 -4.83
CA LYS A 334 -5.38 12.21 -4.75
C LYS A 334 -6.63 12.26 -3.87
N THR A 335 -6.49 12.86 -2.68
CA THR A 335 -7.58 12.99 -1.71
C THR A 335 -8.71 13.84 -2.29
N LEU A 336 -8.38 14.98 -2.89
CA LEU A 336 -9.34 15.88 -3.55
C LEU A 336 -10.14 15.18 -4.63
N LEU A 337 -9.47 14.42 -5.49
CA LEU A 337 -10.12 13.70 -6.57
C LEU A 337 -10.96 12.54 -6.06
N GLY A 338 -10.50 11.81 -5.04
CA GLY A 338 -11.27 10.77 -4.39
C GLY A 338 -12.54 11.31 -3.73
N GLU A 339 -12.45 12.43 -2.99
CA GLU A 339 -13.63 13.11 -2.40
C GLU A 339 -14.59 13.62 -3.49
N TRP A 340 -14.05 14.23 -4.53
CA TRP A 340 -14.85 14.78 -5.61
C TRP A 340 -15.53 13.71 -6.46
N SER A 341 -14.86 12.62 -6.80
CA SER A 341 -15.41 11.53 -7.62
C SER A 341 -16.63 10.86 -6.98
N GLN A 342 -16.71 10.89 -5.66
CA GLN A 342 -17.83 10.33 -4.89
C GLN A 342 -18.97 11.35 -4.67
N SER A 343 -18.79 12.63 -5.04
CA SER A 343 -19.80 13.64 -4.88
C SER A 343 -20.92 13.49 -5.92
N GLU A 344 -22.16 13.87 -5.53
CA GLU A 344 -23.31 13.91 -6.46
C GLU A 344 -23.06 14.89 -7.62
N GLU A 345 -22.33 15.96 -7.35
CA GLU A 345 -21.96 16.96 -8.36
C GLU A 345 -21.03 16.38 -9.45
N ALA A 346 -20.10 15.51 -9.07
CA ALA A 346 -19.22 14.82 -10.01
C ALA A 346 -20.00 13.85 -10.91
N ARG A 347 -21.01 13.18 -10.36
CA ARG A 347 -21.89 12.27 -11.12
C ARG A 347 -22.66 12.98 -12.21
N VAL A 348 -23.17 14.19 -11.91
CA VAL A 348 -23.98 15.00 -12.84
C VAL A 348 -23.11 15.71 -13.89
N ARG A 349 -21.86 16.03 -13.55
CA ARG A 349 -20.97 16.85 -14.40
C ARG A 349 -19.87 16.07 -15.12
N ARG A 350 -19.99 14.76 -15.19
CA ARG A 350 -18.98 13.89 -15.80
C ARG A 350 -18.67 14.25 -17.26
N GLU A 351 -19.70 14.58 -18.05
CA GLU A 351 -19.55 15.05 -19.43
C GLU A 351 -18.69 16.34 -19.56
N LEU A 352 -18.59 17.13 -18.47
CA LEU A 352 -17.73 18.31 -18.42
C LEU A 352 -16.25 17.96 -18.23
N ILE A 353 -15.92 16.76 -17.74
CA ILE A 353 -14.52 16.32 -17.56
C ILE A 353 -13.87 16.19 -18.93
N ASP A 354 -14.50 15.46 -19.84
CA ASP A 354 -14.01 15.24 -21.20
C ASP A 354 -13.88 16.55 -21.95
N TYR A 355 -14.91 17.42 -21.85
CA TYR A 355 -14.87 18.74 -22.46
C TYR A 355 -13.73 19.63 -21.96
N ARG A 356 -13.42 19.62 -20.63
CA ARG A 356 -12.37 20.46 -20.04
C ARG A 356 -10.98 19.86 -20.16
N LEU A 357 -10.88 18.54 -20.24
CA LEU A 357 -9.60 17.86 -20.50
C LEU A 357 -9.22 17.90 -21.97
N ASP A 358 -10.10 18.47 -22.84
CA ASP A 358 -9.93 18.56 -24.29
C ASP A 358 -9.64 17.19 -24.92
N GLY A 359 -10.32 16.14 -24.40
CA GLY A 359 -10.11 14.78 -24.85
C GLY A 359 -11.21 13.83 -24.40
N GLN A 360 -11.60 12.93 -25.27
CA GLN A 360 -12.50 11.82 -24.99
C GLN A 360 -11.64 10.57 -24.73
N TYR A 361 -11.70 10.01 -23.52
CA TYR A 361 -10.84 8.93 -23.09
C TYR A 361 -11.62 7.61 -22.96
N ASP A 362 -11.57 6.79 -24.00
CA ASP A 362 -12.35 5.56 -24.06
C ASP A 362 -11.53 4.29 -23.84
N HIS A 363 -10.20 4.40 -23.94
CA HIS A 363 -9.31 3.24 -23.81
C HIS A 363 -8.29 3.48 -22.72
N TRP A 364 -8.48 2.79 -21.58
CA TRP A 364 -7.66 2.92 -20.40
C TRP A 364 -6.67 1.78 -20.27
N LEU A 365 -5.40 2.13 -20.08
CA LEU A 365 -4.30 1.19 -19.86
C LEU A 365 -3.58 1.55 -18.58
N LEU A 366 -3.56 0.64 -17.61
CA LEU A 366 -2.87 0.82 -16.32
C LEU A 366 -1.70 -0.16 -16.23
N ASP A 367 -0.49 0.37 -16.09
CA ASP A 367 0.73 -0.41 -15.85
C ASP A 367 1.12 -0.37 -14.37
N GLU A 368 1.80 -1.43 -13.89
CA GLU A 368 2.22 -1.60 -12.49
C GLU A 368 1.08 -1.39 -11.48
N PHE A 369 -0.08 -1.98 -11.78
CA PHE A 369 -1.32 -1.75 -11.04
C PHE A 369 -1.23 -2.10 -9.54
N GLN A 370 -0.31 -3.01 -9.14
CA GLN A 370 -0.05 -3.36 -7.74
C GLN A 370 0.43 -2.17 -6.88
N ASP A 371 0.91 -1.10 -7.51
CA ASP A 371 1.41 0.08 -6.82
C ASP A 371 0.34 1.19 -6.68
N THR A 372 -0.83 0.98 -7.27
CA THR A 372 -1.98 1.90 -7.20
C THR A 372 -2.58 1.91 -5.79
N SER A 373 -2.84 3.09 -5.26
CA SER A 373 -3.53 3.28 -3.98
C SER A 373 -5.05 3.30 -4.14
N ARG A 374 -5.79 3.03 -3.05
CA ARG A 374 -7.25 3.15 -3.04
C ARG A 374 -7.74 4.55 -3.39
N ALA A 375 -7.04 5.58 -2.94
CA ALA A 375 -7.39 6.96 -3.27
C ALA A 375 -7.24 7.24 -4.78
N GLU A 376 -6.17 6.74 -5.41
CA GLU A 376 -5.98 6.82 -6.86
C GLU A 376 -7.05 6.05 -7.61
N TRP A 377 -7.35 4.83 -7.16
CA TRP A 377 -8.40 4.01 -7.76
C TRP A 377 -9.77 4.70 -7.67
N CYS A 378 -10.15 5.24 -6.52
CA CYS A 378 -11.40 6.00 -6.35
C CYS A 378 -11.52 7.19 -7.33
N GLY A 379 -10.40 7.83 -7.67
CA GLY A 379 -10.38 8.90 -8.67
C GLY A 379 -10.53 8.41 -10.11
N LEU A 380 -10.01 7.21 -10.43
CA LEU A 380 -10.04 6.63 -11.78
C LEU A 380 -11.31 5.81 -12.05
N GLU A 381 -11.78 5.08 -11.06
CA GLU A 381 -12.87 4.10 -11.18
C GLU A 381 -14.09 4.66 -11.93
N PRO A 382 -14.60 5.86 -11.62
CA PRO A 382 -15.73 6.40 -12.35
C PRO A 382 -15.47 6.65 -13.85
N LEU A 383 -14.26 7.07 -14.21
CA LEU A 383 -13.86 7.31 -15.60
C LEU A 383 -13.71 5.99 -16.36
N ILE A 384 -13.16 4.98 -15.70
CA ILE A 384 -13.00 3.63 -16.27
C ILE A 384 -14.36 2.94 -16.41
N ASP A 385 -15.28 3.11 -15.44
CA ASP A 385 -16.65 2.56 -15.51
C ASP A 385 -17.39 3.07 -16.75
N GLU A 386 -17.23 4.34 -17.07
CA GLU A 386 -17.83 4.94 -18.26
C GLU A 386 -17.27 4.28 -19.53
N ALA A 387 -15.95 4.21 -19.64
CA ALA A 387 -15.29 3.57 -20.79
C ALA A 387 -15.64 2.07 -20.90
N VAL A 388 -15.75 1.34 -19.79
CA VAL A 388 -16.15 -0.08 -19.80
C VAL A 388 -17.60 -0.25 -20.21
N SER A 389 -18.47 0.70 -19.84
CA SER A 389 -19.91 0.69 -20.20
C SER A 389 -20.15 1.01 -21.67
N ASP A 390 -19.27 1.80 -22.30
CA ASP A 390 -19.33 2.07 -23.73
C ASP A 390 -18.99 0.81 -24.54
N PRO A 391 -19.79 0.44 -25.56
CA PRO A 391 -19.49 -0.72 -26.42
C PRO A 391 -18.11 -0.68 -27.08
N GLU A 392 -17.62 0.49 -27.44
CA GLU A 392 -16.32 0.71 -28.09
C GLU A 392 -15.18 0.95 -27.11
N GLY A 393 -15.48 1.35 -25.88
CA GLY A 393 -14.51 1.59 -24.85
C GLY A 393 -13.79 0.32 -24.35
N SER A 394 -12.66 0.46 -23.69
CA SER A 394 -11.89 -0.70 -23.20
C SER A 394 -11.03 -0.39 -21.98
N PHE A 395 -10.81 -1.42 -21.17
CA PHE A 395 -9.97 -1.34 -19.99
C PHE A 395 -8.90 -2.44 -19.99
N PHE A 396 -7.65 -2.03 -19.83
CA PHE A 396 -6.49 -2.92 -19.81
C PHE A 396 -5.66 -2.67 -18.57
N VAL A 397 -5.43 -3.71 -17.81
CA VAL A 397 -4.65 -3.66 -16.57
C VAL A 397 -3.52 -4.66 -16.63
N VAL A 398 -2.34 -4.22 -16.26
CA VAL A 398 -1.16 -5.08 -16.17
C VAL A 398 -0.47 -4.88 -14.82
N GLY A 399 -0.06 -5.97 -14.18
CA GLY A 399 0.68 -5.91 -12.92
C GLY A 399 1.01 -7.28 -12.35
N ASP A 400 1.71 -7.28 -11.23
CA ASP A 400 2.07 -8.48 -10.47
C ASP A 400 1.83 -8.25 -8.98
N ARG A 401 0.86 -8.95 -8.41
CA ARG A 401 0.55 -8.88 -6.97
C ARG A 401 1.77 -9.11 -6.08
N LYS A 402 2.71 -9.94 -6.53
CA LYS A 402 3.93 -10.32 -5.80
C LYS A 402 5.01 -9.23 -5.82
N GLN A 403 4.89 -8.24 -6.72
CA GLN A 403 5.79 -7.09 -6.86
C GLN A 403 5.30 -5.84 -6.14
N GLY A 404 4.21 -5.88 -5.39
CA GLY A 404 3.67 -4.76 -4.62
C GLY A 404 4.58 -4.42 -3.43
N ILE A 405 5.58 -3.56 -3.64
CA ILE A 405 6.53 -3.10 -2.61
C ILE A 405 6.26 -1.69 -2.12
N TYR A 406 5.24 -1.01 -2.65
CA TYR A 406 4.89 0.37 -2.33
C TYR A 406 3.70 0.52 -1.38
N ALA A 407 3.40 -0.51 -0.56
CA ALA A 407 2.37 -0.42 0.48
C ALA A 407 2.61 0.75 1.44
N TRP A 408 3.87 1.10 1.74
CA TRP A 408 4.26 2.26 2.54
C TRP A 408 3.89 3.62 1.88
N ARG A 409 3.64 3.65 0.58
CA ARG A 409 3.11 4.79 -0.18
C ARG A 409 1.61 4.71 -0.43
N GLY A 410 0.93 3.72 0.13
CA GLY A 410 -0.51 3.49 -0.03
C GLY A 410 -0.89 2.52 -1.14
N GLY A 411 0.08 1.92 -1.86
CA GLY A 411 -0.21 0.86 -2.83
C GLY A 411 -0.97 -0.31 -2.20
N ASP A 412 -2.00 -0.78 -2.86
CA ASP A 412 -2.89 -1.82 -2.33
C ASP A 412 -3.14 -2.92 -3.37
N VAL A 413 -2.44 -4.03 -3.17
CA VAL A 413 -2.57 -5.21 -4.06
C VAL A 413 -3.96 -5.85 -4.05
N SER A 414 -4.79 -5.58 -3.03
CA SER A 414 -6.16 -6.10 -2.98
C SER A 414 -7.07 -5.46 -4.03
N LEU A 415 -6.68 -4.33 -4.62
CA LEU A 415 -7.40 -3.70 -5.73
C LEU A 415 -7.54 -4.61 -6.96
N PHE A 416 -6.64 -5.59 -7.14
CA PHE A 416 -6.85 -6.60 -8.18
C PHE A 416 -8.13 -7.43 -7.98
N ASP A 417 -8.44 -7.76 -6.72
CA ASP A 417 -9.65 -8.50 -6.40
C ASP A 417 -10.88 -7.62 -6.58
N ASP A 418 -10.81 -6.37 -6.15
CA ASP A 418 -11.90 -5.39 -6.32
C ASP A 418 -12.22 -5.16 -7.81
N VAL A 419 -11.20 -5.01 -8.66
CA VAL A 419 -11.36 -4.86 -10.12
C VAL A 419 -11.97 -6.12 -10.74
N LEU A 420 -11.50 -7.30 -10.34
CA LEU A 420 -12.03 -8.57 -10.84
C LEU A 420 -13.50 -8.78 -10.43
N ASP A 421 -13.84 -8.48 -9.18
CA ASP A 421 -15.21 -8.60 -8.68
C ASP A 421 -16.14 -7.58 -9.35
N ARG A 422 -15.69 -6.34 -9.54
CA ARG A 422 -16.47 -5.28 -10.16
C ARG A 422 -16.80 -5.57 -11.62
N TYR A 423 -15.83 -6.01 -12.40
CA TYR A 423 -16.00 -6.29 -13.83
C TYR A 423 -16.20 -7.78 -14.13
N LYS A 424 -16.71 -8.54 -13.15
CA LYS A 424 -16.94 -9.96 -13.23
C LYS A 424 -17.80 -10.34 -14.44
N GLY A 425 -17.27 -11.27 -15.27
CA GLY A 425 -17.94 -11.73 -16.48
C GLY A 425 -17.67 -10.89 -17.74
N GLY A 426 -17.02 -9.72 -17.60
CA GLY A 426 -16.59 -8.88 -18.73
C GLY A 426 -15.08 -8.67 -18.82
N MET A 427 -14.30 -9.13 -17.83
CA MET A 427 -12.84 -9.04 -17.79
C MET A 427 -12.20 -10.39 -18.09
N MET A 428 -11.34 -10.41 -19.09
CA MET A 428 -10.48 -11.58 -19.38
C MET A 428 -9.23 -11.51 -18.51
N ILE A 429 -8.77 -12.67 -18.04
CA ILE A 429 -7.54 -12.77 -17.22
C ILE A 429 -6.53 -13.60 -17.98
N GLU A 430 -5.32 -13.06 -18.17
CA GLU A 430 -4.24 -13.77 -18.83
C GLU A 430 -2.97 -13.78 -17.96
N PRO A 431 -2.47 -14.96 -17.54
CA PRO A 431 -1.21 -15.06 -16.81
C PRO A 431 -0.02 -15.01 -17.76
N MET A 432 1.05 -14.34 -17.35
CA MET A 432 2.33 -14.30 -18.05
C MET A 432 3.46 -14.74 -17.12
N ASP A 433 3.80 -16.04 -17.17
CA ASP A 433 4.77 -16.67 -16.26
C ASP A 433 6.15 -16.92 -16.91
N VAL A 434 6.32 -16.53 -18.18
CA VAL A 434 7.57 -16.73 -18.93
C VAL A 434 8.38 -15.45 -18.97
N SER A 435 9.58 -15.47 -18.39
CA SER A 435 10.53 -14.34 -18.35
C SER A 435 11.39 -14.27 -19.60
N TRP A 436 11.40 -13.11 -20.24
CA TRP A 436 12.31 -12.76 -21.35
C TRP A 436 13.59 -12.11 -20.88
N ARG A 437 13.69 -11.80 -19.58
CA ARG A 437 14.83 -11.10 -18.96
C ARG A 437 15.84 -12.06 -18.38
N SER A 438 15.38 -13.05 -17.62
CA SER A 438 16.23 -13.87 -16.75
C SER A 438 16.54 -15.24 -17.37
N CYS A 439 17.79 -15.71 -17.15
CA CYS A 439 18.20 -17.05 -17.50
C CYS A 439 17.57 -18.12 -16.58
N PRO A 440 17.57 -19.41 -16.96
CA PRO A 440 16.98 -20.49 -16.16
C PRO A 440 17.52 -20.53 -14.72
N ALA A 441 18.82 -20.43 -14.51
CA ALA A 441 19.44 -20.55 -13.19
C ALA A 441 18.91 -19.50 -12.16
N VAL A 442 18.61 -18.29 -12.61
CA VAL A 442 18.03 -17.25 -11.75
C VAL A 442 16.59 -17.60 -11.38
N LEU A 443 15.80 -18.09 -12.35
CA LEU A 443 14.40 -18.44 -12.13
C LEU A 443 14.26 -19.70 -11.26
N GLU A 444 15.15 -20.67 -11.41
CA GLU A 444 15.21 -21.87 -10.56
C GLU A 444 15.43 -21.49 -9.08
N LEU A 445 16.37 -20.56 -8.81
CA LEU A 445 16.56 -20.05 -7.46
C LEU A 445 15.33 -19.33 -6.93
N VAL A 446 14.73 -18.46 -7.73
CA VAL A 446 13.49 -17.74 -7.34
C VAL A 446 12.36 -18.71 -7.07
N ASN A 447 12.15 -19.72 -7.93
CA ASN A 447 11.13 -20.74 -7.76
C ASN A 447 11.39 -21.59 -6.50
N ALA A 448 12.64 -21.96 -6.24
CA ALA A 448 13.00 -22.74 -5.05
C ALA A 448 12.74 -21.98 -3.74
N VAL A 449 12.96 -20.66 -3.72
CA VAL A 449 12.71 -19.82 -2.53
C VAL A 449 11.22 -19.50 -2.39
N CYS A 450 10.61 -18.95 -3.43
CA CYS A 450 9.24 -18.45 -3.36
C CYS A 450 8.18 -19.55 -3.45
N GLY A 451 8.51 -20.70 -4.03
CA GLY A 451 7.65 -21.89 -4.06
C GLY A 451 7.71 -22.73 -2.77
N ASN A 452 8.63 -22.43 -1.85
CA ASN A 452 8.75 -23.13 -0.59
C ASN A 452 7.75 -22.62 0.45
N ILE A 453 6.56 -23.23 0.49
CA ILE A 453 5.48 -22.84 1.42
C ILE A 453 5.89 -22.98 2.89
N GLY A 454 6.78 -23.95 3.22
CA GLY A 454 7.33 -24.07 4.56
C GLY A 454 8.12 -22.84 4.99
N LEU A 455 9.03 -22.38 4.13
CA LEU A 455 9.81 -21.16 4.35
C LEU A 455 8.91 -19.92 4.45
N ILE A 456 7.92 -19.79 3.56
CA ILE A 456 6.97 -18.66 3.60
C ILE A 456 6.18 -18.65 4.90
N LYS A 457 5.75 -19.82 5.39
CA LYS A 457 5.04 -19.94 6.67
C LYS A 457 5.92 -19.56 7.86
N ASP A 458 7.18 -19.98 7.85
CA ASP A 458 8.12 -19.69 8.95
C ASP A 458 8.48 -18.19 9.00
N LEU A 459 8.63 -17.54 7.84
CA LEU A 459 8.99 -16.12 7.77
C LEU A 459 7.79 -15.18 7.98
N PHE A 460 6.62 -15.50 7.43
CA PHE A 460 5.47 -14.58 7.35
C PHE A 460 4.23 -15.06 8.10
N GLY A 461 4.26 -16.25 8.67
CA GLY A 461 3.17 -16.84 9.45
C GLY A 461 2.11 -17.54 8.59
N LYS A 462 1.16 -18.19 9.27
CA LYS A 462 0.15 -19.08 8.68
C LYS A 462 -0.80 -18.33 7.74
N THR A 463 -1.28 -17.16 8.16
CA THR A 463 -2.26 -16.37 7.38
C THR A 463 -1.73 -15.94 6.02
N VAL A 464 -0.44 -15.60 5.93
CA VAL A 464 0.20 -15.25 4.66
C VAL A 464 0.42 -16.49 3.80
N SER A 465 0.92 -17.58 4.40
CA SER A 465 1.20 -18.81 3.67
C SER A 465 -0.04 -19.47 3.07
N GLU A 466 -1.21 -19.33 3.69
CA GLU A 466 -2.50 -19.85 3.18
C GLU A 466 -3.02 -19.06 1.96
N LYS A 467 -2.61 -17.81 1.82
CA LYS A 467 -2.96 -16.95 0.68
C LYS A 467 -1.85 -16.84 -0.36
N TRP A 468 -0.69 -17.46 -0.10
CA TRP A 468 0.46 -17.39 -0.97
C TRP A 468 0.31 -18.36 -2.14
N GLU A 469 0.04 -17.82 -3.30
CA GLU A 469 -0.03 -18.54 -4.55
C GLU A 469 1.26 -18.31 -5.34
N TRP A 470 2.05 -19.36 -5.52
CA TRP A 470 3.24 -19.32 -6.35
C TRP A 470 3.08 -20.27 -7.54
N LYS A 471 3.36 -19.75 -8.71
CA LYS A 471 3.48 -20.52 -9.93
C LYS A 471 4.90 -20.38 -10.46
N ASP A 472 5.52 -21.49 -10.80
CA ASP A 472 6.89 -21.51 -11.28
C ASP A 472 7.04 -20.70 -12.55
N HIS A 473 8.09 -19.89 -12.58
CA HIS A 473 8.46 -19.05 -13.71
C HIS A 473 9.42 -19.78 -14.63
N GLY A 474 9.13 -19.76 -15.93
CA GLY A 474 10.01 -20.27 -16.97
C GLY A 474 10.83 -19.18 -17.67
N SER A 475 11.95 -19.55 -18.28
CA SER A 475 12.74 -18.64 -19.15
C SER A 475 12.33 -18.81 -20.60
N ALA A 476 12.09 -17.70 -21.31
CA ALA A 476 11.95 -17.69 -22.78
C ALA A 476 13.28 -17.96 -23.50
N LYS A 477 14.39 -17.99 -22.78
CA LYS A 477 15.76 -18.14 -23.29
C LYS A 477 16.46 -19.31 -22.60
N PRO A 478 15.99 -20.57 -22.83
CA PRO A 478 16.51 -21.73 -22.11
C PRO A 478 18.00 -22.00 -22.36
N ASP A 479 18.52 -21.55 -23.49
CA ASP A 479 19.92 -21.77 -23.89
C ASP A 479 20.91 -20.75 -23.30
N ILE A 480 20.40 -19.70 -22.62
CA ILE A 480 21.28 -18.73 -21.96
C ILE A 480 21.81 -19.32 -20.66
N THR A 481 23.11 -19.54 -20.62
CA THR A 481 23.81 -19.93 -19.39
C THR A 481 23.89 -18.75 -18.41
N GLY A 482 23.65 -19.03 -17.14
CA GLY A 482 23.78 -18.06 -16.06
C GLY A 482 24.10 -18.77 -14.75
N GLU A 483 24.44 -18.00 -13.75
CA GLU A 483 24.76 -18.49 -12.42
C GLU A 483 23.86 -17.77 -11.40
N ALA A 484 23.32 -18.53 -10.45
CA ALA A 484 22.68 -18.00 -9.27
C ALA A 484 23.36 -18.66 -8.04
N LYS A 485 23.87 -17.85 -7.13
CA LYS A 485 24.68 -18.30 -5.99
C LYS A 485 24.18 -17.64 -4.71
N VAL A 486 24.03 -18.43 -3.68
CA VAL A 486 23.79 -17.95 -2.31
C VAL A 486 25.07 -18.13 -1.51
N ILE A 487 25.57 -17.06 -0.92
CA ILE A 487 26.80 -17.07 -0.11
C ILE A 487 26.42 -16.61 1.29
N GLU A 488 26.65 -17.49 2.27
CA GLU A 488 26.49 -17.16 3.67
C GLU A 488 27.75 -16.48 4.19
N VAL A 489 27.61 -15.28 4.74
CA VAL A 489 28.74 -14.47 5.23
C VAL A 489 28.36 -13.80 6.54
N SER A 490 29.37 -13.50 7.37
CA SER A 490 29.17 -12.62 8.52
C SER A 490 28.96 -11.18 8.07
N LYS A 491 28.27 -10.37 8.89
CA LYS A 491 27.98 -8.97 8.58
C LYS A 491 29.22 -8.13 8.28
N ASP A 492 30.32 -8.48 8.93
CA ASP A 492 31.60 -7.74 8.79
C ASP A 492 32.35 -8.11 7.48
N GLU A 493 32.01 -9.24 6.85
CA GLU A 493 32.63 -9.73 5.61
C GLU A 493 31.78 -9.44 4.36
N GLU A 494 30.54 -8.98 4.52
CA GLU A 494 29.55 -8.81 3.46
C GLU A 494 30.11 -7.96 2.29
N GLU A 495 30.69 -6.80 2.60
CA GLU A 495 31.25 -5.89 1.60
C GLU A 495 32.44 -6.49 0.85
N SER A 496 33.35 -7.14 1.57
CA SER A 496 34.57 -7.74 0.97
C SER A 496 34.24 -8.89 0.04
N VAL A 497 33.27 -9.74 0.44
CA VAL A 497 32.81 -10.87 -0.37
C VAL A 497 32.05 -10.37 -1.60
N LEU A 498 31.18 -9.36 -1.46
CA LEU A 498 30.50 -8.73 -2.60
C LEU A 498 31.49 -8.18 -3.63
N VAL A 499 32.50 -7.42 -3.19
CA VAL A 499 33.54 -6.87 -4.08
C VAL A 499 34.31 -7.99 -4.77
N SER A 500 34.66 -9.07 -4.05
CA SER A 500 35.37 -10.20 -4.62
C SER A 500 34.57 -10.93 -5.70
N GLU A 501 33.27 -11.13 -5.48
CA GLU A 501 32.38 -11.76 -6.47
C GLU A 501 32.12 -10.86 -7.69
N LEU A 502 31.96 -9.54 -7.50
CA LEU A 502 31.85 -8.59 -8.62
C LEU A 502 33.12 -8.60 -9.51
N ARG A 503 34.32 -8.65 -8.90
CA ARG A 503 35.57 -8.81 -9.63
C ARG A 503 35.65 -10.15 -10.37
N ARG A 504 35.24 -11.25 -9.74
CA ARG A 504 35.17 -12.58 -10.37
C ARG A 504 34.30 -12.57 -11.61
N LEU A 505 33.20 -11.81 -11.59
CA LEU A 505 32.25 -11.68 -12.71
C LEU A 505 32.70 -10.67 -13.76
N SER A 506 33.88 -10.06 -13.61
CA SER A 506 34.40 -9.00 -14.50
C SER A 506 33.40 -7.85 -14.70
N ILE A 507 32.61 -7.57 -13.68
CA ILE A 507 31.69 -6.43 -13.67
C ILE A 507 32.48 -5.20 -13.26
N GLY A 508 33.08 -4.58 -14.26
CA GLY A 508 33.66 -3.23 -14.25
C GLY A 508 34.81 -2.97 -13.29
N ASP A 509 35.75 -2.17 -13.73
CA ASP A 509 36.58 -1.36 -12.82
C ASP A 509 35.65 -0.28 -12.24
N LEU A 510 35.11 -0.55 -11.02
CA LEU A 510 34.39 0.41 -10.20
C LEU A 510 35.38 1.25 -9.41
#